data_2cff5061e4763689764fe08bda56705d
#
_entry.id   2cff5061e4763689764fe08bda56705d
#
_cell.length_a   1.000
_cell.length_b   1.000
_cell.length_c   1.000
_cell.angle_alpha   90.00
_cell.angle_beta   90.00
_cell.angle_gamma   90.00
#
_symmetry.space_group_name_H-M   'P 1'
#
loop_
_entity.id
_entity.type
_entity.pdbx_description
1 polymer ?
#
loop_
_entity_poly.entity_id
_entity_poly.type
_entity_poly.pdbx_seq_one_letter_code
_entity_poly.pdbx_strand_id
1 'polypeptide(L)'
;MNPFRAHTQYVQAQDAARQGGSNASLTGYNQMLLQLTEHRRRLKTVQSNERKAQLKREFLPAYASLIAGLLDADASGQDDVAMYVMIWRIDAGDYTGALDIARHAIKHGWVLPQRFNRTCGTAVAEEFADAAMRAFSAGESFSAAILTQVLDIVEGQDMPDQSRARLHKAMGYALRDNDQAVAALNHLKRALQLDNSSGVKTEINKLESRLRQAMSA
;
A
#
# COMPACT_ATOMS: atom_id res chain seq x y z
N MET A 1 3.95 -16.55 -25.11
CA MET A 1 4.57 -15.22 -25.28
C MET A 1 4.88 -14.69 -23.89
N ASN A 2 6.09 -14.20 -23.62
CA ASN A 2 6.46 -13.76 -22.25
C ASN A 2 5.78 -12.40 -21.97
N PRO A 3 4.85 -12.29 -21.01
CA PRO A 3 4.09 -11.06 -20.76
C PRO A 3 4.99 -9.87 -20.39
N PHE A 4 6.16 -10.13 -19.81
CA PHE A 4 7.17 -9.09 -19.58
C PHE A 4 7.70 -8.45 -20.88
N ARG A 5 7.87 -9.23 -21.94
CA ARG A 5 8.31 -8.68 -23.24
C ARG A 5 7.23 -7.82 -23.89
N ALA A 6 5.98 -8.25 -23.82
CA ALA A 6 4.87 -7.47 -24.39
C ALA A 6 4.68 -6.14 -23.66
N HIS A 7 4.76 -6.15 -22.32
CA HIS A 7 4.65 -4.94 -21.53
C HIS A 7 5.85 -4.00 -21.72
N THR A 8 7.06 -4.53 -21.71
CA THR A 8 8.28 -3.76 -22.01
C THR A 8 8.22 -3.10 -23.40
N GLN A 9 7.75 -3.83 -24.40
CA GLN A 9 7.56 -3.29 -25.77
C GLN A 9 6.48 -2.20 -25.81
N TYR A 10 5.39 -2.35 -25.04
CA TYR A 10 4.32 -1.37 -24.99
C TYR A 10 4.78 -0.07 -24.31
N VAL A 11 5.48 -0.15 -23.17
CA VAL A 11 6.05 1.00 -22.48
C VAL A 11 7.13 1.68 -23.33
N GLN A 12 8.00 0.92 -23.97
CA GLN A 12 9.01 1.43 -24.90
C GLN A 12 8.37 2.16 -26.10
N ALA A 13 7.28 1.62 -26.66
CA ALA A 13 6.56 2.27 -27.76
C ALA A 13 5.86 3.56 -27.31
N GLN A 14 5.32 3.60 -26.10
CA GLN A 14 4.73 4.82 -25.53
C GLN A 14 5.78 5.90 -25.25
N ASP A 15 6.90 5.54 -24.66
CA ASP A 15 7.98 6.47 -24.35
C ASP A 15 8.67 7.00 -25.62
N ALA A 16 8.87 6.15 -26.61
CA ALA A 16 9.37 6.56 -27.93
C ALA A 16 8.41 7.52 -28.64
N ALA A 17 7.10 7.30 -28.52
CA ALA A 17 6.09 8.17 -29.11
C ALA A 17 5.96 9.53 -28.40
N ARG A 18 6.31 9.59 -27.09
CA ARG A 18 6.17 10.82 -26.28
C ARG A 18 7.41 11.72 -26.28
N GLN A 19 8.60 11.20 -26.51
CA GLN A 19 9.83 11.94 -26.20
C GLN A 19 10.76 12.21 -27.35
N GLY A 20 10.57 11.67 -28.57
CA GLY A 20 11.71 11.74 -29.52
C GLY A 20 13.02 11.34 -28.81
N GLY A 21 12.90 10.56 -27.74
CA GLY A 21 13.86 10.43 -26.66
C GLY A 21 15.00 9.49 -26.98
N SER A 22 16.17 9.89 -26.55
CA SER A 22 17.44 9.23 -26.79
C SER A 22 17.44 7.77 -26.28
N ASN A 23 18.12 6.87 -26.99
CA ASN A 23 18.38 5.49 -26.60
C ASN A 23 18.94 5.33 -25.16
N ALA A 24 19.47 6.40 -24.56
CA ALA A 24 20.01 6.42 -23.20
C ALA A 24 18.93 6.28 -22.10
N SER A 25 17.73 6.88 -22.26
CA SER A 25 16.65 6.76 -21.29
C SER A 25 16.01 5.36 -21.30
N LEU A 26 15.86 4.77 -22.49
CA LEU A 26 15.42 3.38 -22.66
C LEU A 26 16.43 2.39 -22.04
N THR A 27 17.73 2.66 -22.17
CA THR A 27 18.78 1.85 -21.57
C THR A 27 18.70 1.91 -20.04
N GLY A 28 18.48 3.10 -19.48
CA GLY A 28 18.36 3.31 -18.02
C GLY A 28 17.16 2.57 -17.41
N TYR A 29 15.97 2.67 -18.04
CA TYR A 29 14.79 1.95 -17.57
C TYR A 29 14.93 0.43 -17.69
N ASN A 30 15.53 -0.09 -18.76
CA ASN A 30 15.82 -1.51 -18.89
C ASN A 30 16.78 -2.02 -17.80
N GLN A 31 17.75 -1.21 -17.39
CA GLN A 31 18.61 -1.53 -16.25
C GLN A 31 17.82 -1.62 -14.94
N MET A 32 16.85 -0.70 -14.71
CA MET A 32 15.95 -0.76 -13.55
C MET A 32 15.09 -2.04 -13.54
N LEU A 33 14.57 -2.46 -14.68
CA LEU A 33 13.81 -3.71 -14.79
C LEU A 33 14.67 -4.96 -14.50
N LEU A 34 15.92 -4.98 -14.96
CA LEU A 34 16.87 -6.06 -14.65
C LEU A 34 17.19 -6.07 -13.16
N GLN A 35 17.46 -4.93 -12.57
CA GLN A 35 17.71 -4.78 -11.13
C GLN A 35 16.52 -5.22 -10.30
N LEU A 36 15.29 -4.80 -10.66
CA LEU A 36 14.06 -5.25 -10.02
C LEU A 36 13.92 -6.77 -10.07
N THR A 37 14.22 -7.37 -11.22
CA THR A 37 14.15 -8.83 -11.40
C THR A 37 15.12 -9.55 -10.47
N GLU A 38 16.35 -9.06 -10.34
CA GLU A 38 17.35 -9.62 -9.43
C GLU A 38 16.95 -9.43 -7.96
N HIS A 39 16.51 -8.25 -7.56
CA HIS A 39 16.01 -8.01 -6.20
C HIS A 39 14.83 -8.93 -5.83
N ARG A 40 13.88 -9.10 -6.76
CA ARG A 40 12.76 -10.04 -6.59
C ARG A 40 13.25 -11.50 -6.46
N ARG A 41 14.26 -11.89 -7.22
CA ARG A 41 14.87 -13.22 -7.12
C ARG A 41 15.50 -13.43 -5.74
N ARG A 42 16.25 -12.45 -5.23
CA ARG A 42 16.84 -12.49 -3.88
C ARG A 42 15.76 -12.57 -2.79
N LEU A 43 14.68 -11.79 -2.89
CA LEU A 43 13.57 -11.86 -1.92
C LEU A 43 12.87 -13.23 -1.90
N LYS A 44 12.83 -13.94 -3.02
CA LYS A 44 12.24 -15.30 -3.09
C LYS A 44 13.07 -16.34 -2.34
N THR A 45 14.38 -16.18 -2.22
CA THR A 45 15.24 -17.11 -1.49
C THR A 45 15.19 -16.93 0.03
N VAL A 46 14.60 -15.84 0.52
CA VAL A 46 14.47 -15.53 1.95
C VAL A 46 13.10 -15.96 2.44
N GLN A 47 13.04 -16.66 3.58
CA GLN A 47 11.76 -17.06 4.19
C GLN A 47 11.27 -16.05 5.23
N SER A 48 12.15 -15.50 6.07
CA SER A 48 11.82 -14.53 7.11
C SER A 48 11.25 -13.24 6.53
N ASN A 49 10.06 -12.85 6.97
CA ASN A 49 9.43 -11.59 6.57
C ASN A 49 10.21 -10.37 7.10
N GLU A 50 10.77 -10.45 8.30
CA GLU A 50 11.63 -9.41 8.86
C GLU A 50 12.88 -9.20 7.99
N ARG A 51 13.55 -10.29 7.61
CA ARG A 51 14.71 -10.22 6.70
C ARG A 51 14.32 -9.70 5.32
N LYS A 52 13.13 -10.04 4.80
CA LYS A 52 12.62 -9.45 3.55
C LYS A 52 12.40 -7.96 3.67
N ALA A 53 11.82 -7.48 4.78
CA ALA A 53 11.63 -6.06 5.03
C ALA A 53 12.98 -5.31 5.09
N GLN A 54 13.98 -5.88 5.76
CA GLN A 54 15.32 -5.33 5.80
C GLN A 54 15.94 -5.22 4.40
N LEU A 55 15.89 -6.29 3.59
CA LEU A 55 16.40 -6.27 2.21
C LEU A 55 15.67 -5.23 1.34
N LYS A 56 14.35 -5.06 1.53
CA LYS A 56 13.60 -4.02 0.82
C LYS A 56 14.11 -2.61 1.17
N ARG A 57 14.41 -2.34 2.47
CA ARG A 57 15.05 -1.08 2.87
C ARG A 57 16.40 -0.86 2.17
N GLU A 58 17.20 -1.92 2.05
CA GLU A 58 18.50 -1.88 1.34
C GLU A 58 18.32 -1.61 -0.18
N PHE A 59 17.24 -2.10 -0.80
CA PHE A 59 16.99 -1.98 -2.24
C PHE A 59 16.33 -0.66 -2.65
N LEU A 60 15.46 -0.11 -1.81
CA LEU A 60 14.63 1.06 -2.13
C LEU A 60 15.42 2.29 -2.63
N PRO A 61 16.60 2.63 -2.08
CA PRO A 61 17.37 3.77 -2.57
C PRO A 61 17.71 3.72 -4.06
N ALA A 62 17.90 2.52 -4.62
CA ALA A 62 18.19 2.35 -6.04
C ALA A 62 17.08 2.82 -6.99
N TYR A 63 15.84 2.94 -6.48
CA TYR A 63 14.66 3.35 -7.26
C TYR A 63 14.25 4.80 -7.00
N ALA A 64 14.90 5.49 -6.05
CA ALA A 64 14.46 6.80 -5.58
C ALA A 64 14.36 7.84 -6.70
N SER A 65 15.38 7.93 -7.56
CA SER A 65 15.41 8.90 -8.67
C SER A 65 14.33 8.62 -9.72
N LEU A 66 14.09 7.33 -10.02
CA LEU A 66 13.02 6.94 -10.95
C LEU A 66 11.64 7.36 -10.41
N ILE A 67 11.37 7.04 -9.15
CA ILE A 67 10.09 7.37 -8.52
C ILE A 67 9.90 8.89 -8.42
N ALA A 68 10.91 9.63 -7.99
CA ALA A 68 10.84 11.08 -7.92
C ALA A 68 10.52 11.69 -9.31
N GLY A 69 11.26 11.31 -10.33
CA GLY A 69 11.04 11.82 -11.69
C GLY A 69 9.65 11.47 -12.26
N LEU A 70 9.12 10.29 -11.91
CA LEU A 70 7.81 9.84 -12.34
C LEU A 70 6.68 10.66 -11.66
N LEU A 71 6.80 10.93 -10.35
CA LEU A 71 5.85 11.71 -9.58
C LEU A 71 5.90 13.20 -9.97
N ASP A 72 7.10 13.76 -10.12
CA ASP A 72 7.32 15.16 -10.50
C ASP A 72 6.78 15.46 -11.91
N ALA A 73 6.92 14.51 -12.83
CA ALA A 73 6.40 14.64 -14.20
C ALA A 73 4.89 14.36 -14.30
N ASP A 74 4.23 13.96 -13.23
CA ASP A 74 2.84 13.47 -13.22
C ASP A 74 2.58 12.44 -14.33
N ALA A 75 3.53 11.51 -14.52
CA ALA A 75 3.54 10.56 -15.62
C ALA A 75 2.34 9.61 -15.55
N SER A 76 1.48 9.61 -16.57
CA SER A 76 0.25 8.80 -16.61
C SER A 76 0.45 7.36 -17.06
N GLY A 77 1.60 7.04 -17.68
CA GLY A 77 1.89 5.70 -18.20
C GLY A 77 2.10 4.69 -17.08
N GLN A 78 1.54 3.47 -17.24
CA GLN A 78 1.74 2.37 -16.30
C GLN A 78 3.23 2.10 -16.04
N ASP A 79 3.62 2.02 -14.77
CA ASP A 79 4.98 1.67 -14.36
C ASP A 79 5.00 0.53 -13.33
N ASP A 80 5.43 -0.66 -13.77
CA ASP A 80 5.49 -1.84 -12.90
C ASP A 80 6.58 -1.73 -11.83
N VAL A 81 7.67 -0.98 -12.08
CA VAL A 81 8.73 -0.76 -11.07
C VAL A 81 8.15 0.04 -9.91
N ALA A 82 7.42 1.13 -10.21
CA ALA A 82 6.77 1.94 -9.19
C ALA A 82 5.75 1.13 -8.37
N MET A 83 4.98 0.24 -9.00
CA MET A 83 4.02 -0.62 -8.29
C MET A 83 4.71 -1.60 -7.34
N TYR A 84 5.86 -2.19 -7.72
CA TYR A 84 6.65 -3.00 -6.79
C TYR A 84 7.26 -2.16 -5.67
N VAL A 85 7.77 -0.98 -5.98
CA VAL A 85 8.37 -0.05 -5.00
C VAL A 85 7.33 0.40 -3.98
N MET A 86 6.09 0.70 -4.39
CA MET A 86 4.97 1.01 -3.50
C MET A 86 4.78 -0.08 -2.43
N ILE A 87 4.61 -1.33 -2.86
CA ILE A 87 4.45 -2.46 -1.93
C ILE A 87 5.69 -2.64 -1.04
N TRP A 88 6.90 -2.49 -1.59
CA TRP A 88 8.13 -2.62 -0.81
C TRP A 88 8.30 -1.51 0.22
N ARG A 89 7.86 -0.28 -0.07
CA ARG A 89 7.85 0.82 0.89
C ARG A 89 6.94 0.53 2.07
N ILE A 90 5.74 0.00 1.84
CA ILE A 90 4.83 -0.43 2.93
C ILE A 90 5.51 -1.50 3.79
N ASP A 91 6.07 -2.53 3.17
CA ASP A 91 6.78 -3.61 3.88
C ASP A 91 8.02 -3.13 4.65
N ALA A 92 8.66 -2.07 4.17
CA ALA A 92 9.83 -1.45 4.79
C ALA A 92 9.50 -0.41 5.88
N GLY A 93 8.22 -0.01 6.00
CA GLY A 93 7.74 1.01 6.93
C GLY A 93 7.83 2.44 6.40
N ASP A 94 8.16 2.64 5.12
CA ASP A 94 8.12 3.94 4.45
C ASP A 94 6.70 4.23 3.93
N TYR A 95 5.79 4.50 4.87
CA TYR A 95 4.36 4.67 4.58
C TYR A 95 4.08 5.93 3.77
N THR A 96 4.76 7.04 4.06
CA THR A 96 4.56 8.31 3.35
C THR A 96 4.95 8.17 1.88
N GLY A 97 6.15 7.64 1.61
CA GLY A 97 6.59 7.43 0.24
C GLY A 97 5.74 6.39 -0.52
N ALA A 98 5.15 5.42 0.18
CA ALA A 98 4.19 4.49 -0.43
C ALA A 98 2.88 5.18 -0.79
N LEU A 99 2.36 6.08 0.09
CA LEU A 99 1.13 6.86 -0.16
C LEU A 99 1.27 7.76 -1.39
N ASP A 100 2.42 8.37 -1.61
CA ASP A 100 2.66 9.22 -2.79
C ASP A 100 2.49 8.41 -4.08
N ILE A 101 3.08 7.21 -4.13
CA ILE A 101 2.93 6.31 -5.28
C ILE A 101 1.48 5.81 -5.39
N ALA A 102 0.84 5.43 -4.27
CA ALA A 102 -0.53 4.93 -4.27
C ALA A 102 -1.52 5.96 -4.82
N ARG A 103 -1.39 7.22 -4.38
CA ARG A 103 -2.21 8.34 -4.85
C ARG A 103 -2.04 8.56 -6.35
N HIS A 104 -0.79 8.56 -6.81
CA HIS A 104 -0.47 8.69 -8.23
C HIS A 104 -1.04 7.52 -9.05
N ALA A 105 -0.82 6.29 -8.61
CA ALA A 105 -1.29 5.08 -9.29
C ALA A 105 -2.81 5.04 -9.44
N ILE A 106 -3.55 5.39 -8.36
CA ILE A 106 -5.02 5.42 -8.39
C ILE A 106 -5.52 6.58 -9.27
N LYS A 107 -4.90 7.77 -9.18
CA LYS A 107 -5.23 8.92 -10.06
C LYS A 107 -5.14 8.56 -11.53
N HIS A 108 -4.13 7.80 -11.93
CA HIS A 108 -3.87 7.45 -13.33
C HIS A 108 -4.40 6.07 -13.75
N GLY A 109 -5.15 5.39 -12.87
CA GLY A 109 -5.76 4.09 -13.16
C GLY A 109 -4.73 2.96 -13.35
N TRP A 110 -3.58 3.04 -12.67
CA TRP A 110 -2.56 2.00 -12.75
C TRP A 110 -3.03 0.69 -12.11
N VAL A 111 -2.55 -0.41 -12.67
CA VAL A 111 -2.86 -1.76 -12.19
C VAL A 111 -1.64 -2.39 -11.54
N LEU A 112 -1.88 -3.32 -10.63
CA LEU A 112 -0.80 -4.13 -10.06
C LEU A 112 -0.25 -5.11 -11.10
N PRO A 113 1.05 -5.44 -11.05
CA PRO A 113 1.60 -6.50 -11.86
C PRO A 113 0.82 -7.81 -11.72
N GLN A 114 0.65 -8.56 -12.81
CA GLN A 114 -0.25 -9.74 -12.93
C GLN A 114 -0.16 -10.77 -11.79
N ARG A 115 0.95 -10.83 -11.06
CA ARG A 115 1.08 -11.74 -9.91
C ARG A 115 0.21 -11.36 -8.71
N PHE A 116 -0.27 -10.12 -8.65
CA PHE A 116 -1.16 -9.62 -7.60
C PHE A 116 -2.59 -9.71 -8.15
N ASN A 117 -3.34 -10.69 -7.74
CA ASN A 117 -4.71 -10.92 -8.24
C ASN A 117 -5.74 -10.02 -7.55
N ARG A 118 -5.50 -8.70 -7.54
CA ARG A 118 -6.36 -7.69 -6.90
C ARG A 118 -6.16 -6.30 -7.52
N THR A 119 -7.14 -5.40 -7.36
CA THR A 119 -7.04 -4.01 -7.82
C THR A 119 -6.00 -3.23 -7.01
N CYS A 120 -5.54 -2.09 -7.55
CA CYS A 120 -4.62 -1.20 -6.84
C CYS A 120 -5.22 -0.72 -5.51
N GLY A 121 -6.49 -0.25 -5.53
CA GLY A 121 -7.19 0.20 -4.31
C GLY A 121 -7.32 -0.90 -3.27
N THR A 122 -7.67 -2.14 -3.66
CA THR A 122 -7.70 -3.29 -2.76
C THR A 122 -6.34 -3.55 -2.12
N ALA A 123 -5.27 -3.55 -2.93
CA ALA A 123 -3.94 -3.80 -2.41
C ALA A 123 -3.47 -2.72 -1.43
N VAL A 124 -3.72 -1.45 -1.75
CA VAL A 124 -3.39 -0.33 -0.84
C VAL A 124 -4.13 -0.50 0.49
N ALA A 125 -5.44 -0.75 0.46
CA ALA A 125 -6.23 -0.96 1.69
C ALA A 125 -5.71 -2.12 2.53
N GLU A 126 -5.44 -3.27 1.91
CA GLU A 126 -4.99 -4.48 2.61
C GLU A 126 -3.57 -4.36 3.16
N GLU A 127 -2.61 -3.89 2.36
CA GLU A 127 -1.20 -3.82 2.79
C GLU A 127 -1.01 -2.84 3.95
N PHE A 128 -1.68 -1.67 3.91
CA PHE A 128 -1.62 -0.72 5.03
C PHE A 128 -2.35 -1.24 6.27
N ALA A 129 -3.53 -1.85 6.10
CA ALA A 129 -4.24 -2.47 7.22
C ALA A 129 -3.42 -3.59 7.86
N ASP A 130 -2.80 -4.46 7.06
CA ASP A 130 -1.96 -5.54 7.56
C ASP A 130 -0.68 -5.02 8.23
N ALA A 131 -0.08 -3.93 7.73
CA ALA A 131 1.05 -3.28 8.37
C ALA A 131 0.66 -2.73 9.76
N ALA A 132 -0.48 -2.04 9.85
CA ALA A 132 -1.00 -1.55 11.12
C ALA A 132 -1.31 -2.69 12.10
N MET A 133 -1.96 -3.76 11.63
CA MET A 133 -2.27 -4.91 12.49
C MET A 133 -1.01 -5.64 12.98
N ARG A 134 0.06 -5.68 12.16
CA ARG A 134 1.36 -6.21 12.60
C ARG A 134 1.97 -5.35 13.71
N ALA A 135 1.94 -4.02 13.57
CA ALA A 135 2.42 -3.09 14.59
C ALA A 135 1.67 -3.28 15.91
N PHE A 136 0.33 -3.28 15.89
CA PHE A 136 -0.48 -3.53 17.09
C PHE A 136 -0.19 -4.88 17.75
N SER A 137 0.02 -5.94 16.95
CA SER A 137 0.35 -7.27 17.45
C SER A 137 1.73 -7.32 18.11
N ALA A 138 2.65 -6.45 17.70
CA ALA A 138 3.97 -6.26 18.30
C ALA A 138 3.96 -5.34 19.52
N GLY A 139 2.80 -4.77 19.89
CA GLY A 139 2.69 -3.76 20.95
C GLY A 139 3.15 -2.37 20.54
N GLU A 140 3.31 -2.13 19.24
CA GLU A 140 3.69 -0.85 18.66
C GLU A 140 2.45 -0.06 18.22
N SER A 141 2.57 1.26 18.19
CA SER A 141 1.52 2.13 17.65
C SER A 141 1.60 2.22 16.11
N PHE A 142 0.47 2.52 15.47
CA PHE A 142 0.42 2.87 14.06
C PHE A 142 -0.33 4.20 13.87
N SER A 143 0.18 5.04 12.96
CA SER A 143 -0.35 6.39 12.76
C SER A 143 -1.77 6.38 12.19
N ALA A 144 -2.74 6.91 12.95
CA ALA A 144 -4.09 7.13 12.47
C ALA A 144 -4.12 8.10 11.26
N ALA A 145 -3.22 9.10 11.21
CA ALA A 145 -3.12 10.02 10.09
C ALA A 145 -2.71 9.33 8.78
N ILE A 146 -1.87 8.31 8.83
CA ILE A 146 -1.54 7.48 7.67
C ILE A 146 -2.79 6.70 7.20
N LEU A 147 -3.51 6.06 8.12
CA LEU A 147 -4.73 5.31 7.78
C LEU A 147 -5.85 6.21 7.27
N THR A 148 -5.96 7.45 7.77
CA THR A 148 -6.89 8.45 7.19
C THR A 148 -6.56 8.71 5.73
N GLN A 149 -5.30 8.99 5.40
CA GLN A 149 -4.88 9.18 4.01
C GLN A 149 -5.15 7.94 3.12
N VAL A 150 -4.98 6.74 3.67
CA VAL A 150 -5.34 5.50 2.95
C VAL A 150 -6.83 5.45 2.66
N LEU A 151 -7.68 5.73 3.67
CA LEU A 151 -9.15 5.78 3.50
C LEU A 151 -9.54 6.77 2.40
N ASP A 152 -8.95 7.98 2.41
CA ASP A 152 -9.21 9.02 1.41
C ASP A 152 -8.80 8.57 -0.01
N ILE A 153 -7.62 7.94 -0.14
CA ILE A 153 -7.10 7.46 -1.43
C ILE A 153 -7.98 6.36 -2.02
N VAL A 154 -8.52 5.48 -1.17
CA VAL A 154 -9.34 4.34 -1.62
C VAL A 154 -10.84 4.64 -1.56
N GLU A 155 -11.24 5.85 -1.24
CA GLU A 155 -12.63 6.28 -1.34
C GLU A 155 -13.10 6.14 -2.79
N GLY A 156 -14.26 5.58 -3.01
CA GLY A 156 -14.80 5.32 -4.35
C GLY A 156 -14.15 4.17 -5.12
N GLN A 157 -13.08 3.54 -4.59
CA GLN A 157 -12.51 2.34 -5.22
C GLN A 157 -13.36 1.11 -4.92
N ASP A 158 -13.68 0.33 -5.95
CA ASP A 158 -14.34 -0.96 -5.76
C ASP A 158 -13.35 -1.98 -5.17
N MET A 159 -13.78 -2.65 -4.09
CA MET A 159 -13.01 -3.68 -3.40
C MET A 159 -13.91 -4.62 -2.62
N PRO A 160 -13.43 -5.84 -2.27
CA PRO A 160 -14.16 -6.75 -1.39
C PRO A 160 -14.49 -6.09 -0.04
N ASP A 161 -15.70 -6.34 0.49
CA ASP A 161 -16.13 -5.83 1.79
C ASP A 161 -15.17 -6.22 2.92
N GLN A 162 -14.60 -7.42 2.85
CA GLN A 162 -13.59 -7.88 3.82
C GLN A 162 -12.31 -7.02 3.82
N SER A 163 -11.88 -6.57 2.64
CA SER A 163 -10.69 -5.69 2.52
C SER A 163 -10.98 -4.32 3.12
N ARG A 164 -12.15 -3.77 2.85
CA ARG A 164 -12.61 -2.50 3.44
C ARG A 164 -12.82 -2.63 4.94
N ALA A 165 -13.40 -3.73 5.42
CA ALA A 165 -13.57 -4.02 6.84
C ALA A 165 -12.23 -4.08 7.58
N ARG A 166 -11.20 -4.68 6.96
CA ARG A 166 -9.86 -4.79 7.52
C ARG A 166 -9.22 -3.41 7.71
N LEU A 167 -9.39 -2.50 6.74
CA LEU A 167 -8.91 -1.12 6.85
C LEU A 167 -9.63 -0.36 7.96
N HIS A 168 -10.96 -0.46 8.04
CA HIS A 168 -11.73 0.15 9.14
C HIS A 168 -11.36 -0.41 10.51
N LYS A 169 -11.09 -1.71 10.63
CA LYS A 169 -10.58 -2.33 11.85
C LYS A 169 -9.25 -1.72 12.28
N ALA A 170 -8.29 -1.61 11.36
CA ALA A 170 -6.99 -1.02 11.62
C ALA A 170 -7.12 0.44 12.09
N MET A 171 -7.98 1.23 11.43
CA MET A 171 -8.27 2.60 11.82
C MET A 171 -8.91 2.69 13.21
N GLY A 172 -9.86 1.81 13.51
CA GLY A 172 -10.48 1.74 14.83
C GLY A 172 -9.46 1.48 15.95
N TYR A 173 -8.49 0.60 15.70
CA TYR A 173 -7.43 0.33 16.69
C TYR A 173 -6.47 1.50 16.85
N ALA A 174 -6.05 2.14 15.73
CA ALA A 174 -5.21 3.32 15.79
C ALA A 174 -5.85 4.48 16.56
N LEU A 175 -7.15 4.72 16.34
CA LEU A 175 -7.91 5.76 17.05
C LEU A 175 -8.10 5.44 18.53
N ARG A 176 -8.36 4.17 18.87
CA ARG A 176 -8.43 3.70 20.25
C ARG A 176 -7.14 4.00 21.02
N ASP A 177 -6.00 3.70 20.41
CA ASP A 177 -4.68 3.89 21.01
C ASP A 177 -4.31 5.39 21.16
N ASN A 178 -5.00 6.26 20.41
CA ASN A 178 -4.93 7.72 20.53
C ASN A 178 -6.05 8.32 21.41
N ASP A 179 -6.71 7.53 22.26
CA ASP A 179 -7.81 7.95 23.13
C ASP A 179 -9.03 8.56 22.44
N GLN A 180 -9.20 8.32 21.14
CA GLN A 180 -10.33 8.78 20.33
C GLN A 180 -11.46 7.72 20.32
N ALA A 181 -11.97 7.37 21.50
CA ALA A 181 -12.86 6.23 21.70
C ALA A 181 -14.14 6.26 20.85
N VAL A 182 -14.76 7.43 20.67
CA VAL A 182 -16.00 7.57 19.85
C VAL A 182 -15.72 7.31 18.38
N ALA A 183 -14.67 7.91 17.81
CA ALA A 183 -14.26 7.69 16.43
C ALA A 183 -13.82 6.24 16.22
N ALA A 184 -13.05 5.67 17.14
CA ALA A 184 -12.66 4.26 17.11
C ALA A 184 -13.89 3.33 17.03
N LEU A 185 -14.88 3.58 17.88
CA LEU A 185 -16.14 2.80 17.91
C LEU A 185 -16.87 2.85 16.58
N ASN A 186 -16.95 4.01 15.93
CA ASN A 186 -17.60 4.17 14.63
C ASN A 186 -16.89 3.30 13.56
N HIS A 187 -15.57 3.35 13.49
CA HIS A 187 -14.80 2.54 12.54
C HIS A 187 -14.93 1.04 12.83
N LEU A 188 -14.89 0.60 14.08
CA LEU A 188 -15.06 -0.80 14.43
C LEU A 188 -16.47 -1.31 14.12
N LYS A 189 -17.50 -0.51 14.37
CA LYS A 189 -18.89 -0.84 13.96
C LYS A 189 -19.00 -0.95 12.44
N ARG A 190 -18.36 -0.05 11.70
CA ARG A 190 -18.32 -0.15 10.24
C ARG A 190 -17.62 -1.41 9.75
N ALA A 191 -16.50 -1.78 10.36
CA ALA A 191 -15.81 -3.04 10.06
C ALA A 191 -16.72 -4.26 10.30
N LEU A 192 -17.47 -4.28 11.41
CA LEU A 192 -18.41 -5.36 11.72
C LEU A 192 -19.58 -5.44 10.75
N GLN A 193 -20.10 -4.30 10.27
CA GLN A 193 -21.15 -4.25 9.24
C GLN A 193 -20.70 -4.83 7.90
N LEU A 194 -19.46 -4.53 7.50
CA LEU A 194 -18.88 -5.00 6.24
C LEU A 194 -18.48 -6.48 6.31
N ASP A 195 -17.99 -6.92 7.48
CA ASP A 195 -17.56 -8.29 7.71
C ASP A 195 -17.87 -8.72 9.17
N ASN A 196 -18.90 -9.56 9.33
CA ASN A 196 -19.29 -10.11 10.64
C ASN A 196 -18.19 -10.98 11.29
N SER A 197 -17.22 -11.45 10.51
CA SER A 197 -16.07 -12.25 10.95
C SER A 197 -14.82 -11.41 11.26
N SER A 198 -14.90 -10.09 11.15
CA SER A 198 -13.76 -9.15 11.35
C SER A 198 -13.07 -9.23 12.74
N GLY A 199 -13.73 -9.89 13.72
CA GLY A 199 -13.16 -10.12 15.06
C GLY A 199 -13.11 -8.89 15.96
N VAL A 200 -13.96 -7.89 15.73
CA VAL A 200 -13.96 -6.61 16.47
C VAL A 200 -14.99 -6.53 17.60
N LYS A 201 -15.89 -7.52 17.75
CA LYS A 201 -17.00 -7.47 18.71
C LYS A 201 -16.56 -7.22 20.16
N THR A 202 -15.51 -7.91 20.60
CA THR A 202 -14.99 -7.75 21.96
C THR A 202 -14.49 -6.32 22.22
N GLU A 203 -13.82 -5.74 21.22
CA GLU A 203 -13.28 -4.37 21.34
C GLU A 203 -14.40 -3.31 21.32
N ILE A 204 -15.42 -3.50 20.49
CA ILE A 204 -16.63 -2.67 20.48
C ILE A 204 -17.26 -2.66 21.88
N ASN A 205 -17.51 -3.83 22.49
CA ASN A 205 -18.11 -3.93 23.81
C ASN A 205 -17.26 -3.23 24.90
N LYS A 206 -15.93 -3.35 24.85
CA LYS A 206 -15.03 -2.66 25.77
C LYS A 206 -15.13 -1.14 25.65
N LEU A 207 -15.09 -0.62 24.43
CA LEU A 207 -15.20 0.82 24.19
C LEU A 207 -16.56 1.38 24.59
N GLU A 208 -17.64 0.67 24.28
CA GLU A 208 -18.99 1.08 24.71
C GLU A 208 -19.15 1.10 26.23
N SER A 209 -18.58 0.12 26.95
CA SER A 209 -18.58 0.10 28.40
C SER A 209 -17.78 1.29 28.98
N ARG A 210 -16.58 1.56 28.44
CA ARG A 210 -15.75 2.69 28.85
C ARG A 210 -16.46 4.04 28.65
N LEU A 211 -17.11 4.22 27.49
CA LEU A 211 -17.83 5.45 27.18
C LEU A 211 -19.04 5.65 28.10
N ARG A 212 -19.80 4.58 28.42
CA ARG A 212 -20.92 4.68 29.39
C ARG A 212 -20.44 5.07 30.76
N GLN A 213 -19.32 4.49 31.24
CA GLN A 213 -18.77 4.84 32.54
C GLN A 213 -18.31 6.31 32.60
N ALA A 214 -17.69 6.81 31.54
CA ALA A 214 -17.25 8.20 31.46
C ALA A 214 -18.41 9.22 31.43
N MET A 215 -19.59 8.82 30.94
CA MET A 215 -20.81 9.67 30.95
C MET A 215 -21.56 9.63 32.28
N SER A 216 -21.24 8.69 33.15
CA SER A 216 -21.92 8.50 34.45
C SER A 216 -21.10 9.04 35.64
N ALA A 217 -19.86 9.49 35.37
CA ALA A 217 -18.95 10.08 36.36
C ALA A 217 -18.93 11.61 36.27
#